data_b7933008ffeea89ed413a5de25c14c9f
#
_entry.id   b7933008ffeea89ed413a5de25c14c9f
#
_cell.length_a   1.000
_cell.length_b   1.000
_cell.length_c   1.000
_cell.angle_alpha   90.00
_cell.angle_beta   90.00
_cell.angle_gamma   90.00
#
_symmetry.space_group_name_H-M   'P 1'
#
loop_
_entity.id
_entity.type
_entity.pdbx_description
1 polymer ?
#
loop_
_entity_poly.entity_id
_entity_poly.type
_entity_poly.pdbx_seq_one_letter_code
_entity_poly.pdbx_strand_id
1 'polypeptide(L)'
;MNDKYKRIIEMSALPLMLLFLSAVALTFQSCKGKSKSNNLSAATDSLSDDALMDTVQRRTFLYFWEGAEPNSGLAPERYHVDGVYPENDANVVTSGGSGFGIMAILAGIDRGYVTREEGLARMERIVSFLEKADRFHGAYPHWWYGDTGKVKPFGQKDNGGDLVETAFLIQGLLAVHQYYVNGNEKE
;
A
#
# COMPACT_ATOMS: atom_id res chain seq x y z
N MET A 1 -37.19 -17.76 15.14
CA MET A 1 -37.06 -17.94 13.68
C MET A 1 -37.71 -19.29 13.33
N ASN A 2 -38.70 -19.25 12.46
CA ASN A 2 -39.64 -20.37 12.27
C ASN A 2 -38.93 -21.53 11.49
N ASP A 3 -39.04 -22.77 11.95
CA ASP A 3 -38.36 -23.95 11.39
C ASP A 3 -38.60 -24.18 9.88
N LYS A 4 -39.67 -23.59 9.35
CA LYS A 4 -39.97 -23.61 7.90
C LYS A 4 -38.96 -22.82 7.07
N TYR A 5 -38.39 -21.70 7.60
CA TYR A 5 -37.39 -20.90 6.93
C TYR A 5 -36.00 -21.52 7.00
N LYS A 6 -35.70 -22.23 8.07
CA LYS A 6 -34.42 -22.94 8.25
C LYS A 6 -34.26 -24.06 7.20
N ARG A 7 -35.34 -24.84 6.93
CA ARG A 7 -35.33 -25.86 5.89
C ARG A 7 -35.18 -25.32 4.46
N ILE A 8 -35.74 -24.12 4.17
CA ILE A 8 -35.65 -23.54 2.82
C ILE A 8 -34.20 -23.04 2.57
N ILE A 9 -33.53 -22.52 3.58
CA ILE A 9 -32.13 -22.06 3.47
C ILE A 9 -31.18 -23.25 3.31
N GLU A 10 -31.39 -24.33 4.05
CA GLU A 10 -30.57 -25.55 3.94
C GLU A 10 -30.78 -26.29 2.60
N MET A 11 -31.98 -26.27 2.03
CA MET A 11 -32.26 -26.91 0.73
C MET A 11 -31.76 -26.12 -0.48
N SER A 12 -31.56 -24.80 -0.36
CA SER A 12 -31.08 -23.92 -1.45
C SER A 12 -29.57 -23.71 -1.45
N ALA A 13 -28.91 -23.83 -0.31
CA ALA A 13 -27.47 -23.57 -0.18
C ALA A 13 -26.60 -24.76 -0.65
N LEU A 14 -27.05 -25.99 -0.46
CA LEU A 14 -26.26 -27.19 -0.78
C LEU A 14 -25.99 -27.36 -2.29
N PRO A 15 -26.98 -27.23 -3.20
CA PRO A 15 -26.73 -27.36 -4.64
C PRO A 15 -25.93 -26.20 -5.21
N LEU A 16 -26.05 -24.97 -4.64
CA LEU A 16 -25.27 -23.80 -5.08
C LEU A 16 -23.79 -23.92 -4.70
N MET A 17 -23.51 -24.47 -3.53
CA MET A 17 -22.15 -24.71 -3.06
C MET A 17 -21.43 -25.80 -3.84
N LEU A 18 -22.14 -26.86 -4.25
CA LEU A 18 -21.61 -27.93 -5.11
C LEU A 18 -21.34 -27.44 -6.54
N LEU A 19 -22.16 -26.53 -7.08
CA LEU A 19 -21.92 -25.90 -8.38
C LEU A 19 -20.71 -24.96 -8.36
N PHE A 20 -20.47 -24.24 -7.27
CA PHE A 20 -19.29 -23.38 -7.12
C PHE A 20 -17.99 -24.21 -7.01
N LEU A 21 -18.01 -25.32 -6.27
CA LEU A 21 -16.86 -26.24 -6.15
C LEU A 21 -16.51 -26.91 -7.47
N SER A 22 -17.50 -27.27 -8.28
CA SER A 22 -17.27 -27.86 -9.61
C SER A 22 -16.76 -26.86 -10.62
N ALA A 23 -17.17 -25.59 -10.56
CA ALA A 23 -16.67 -24.52 -11.42
C ALA A 23 -15.19 -24.17 -11.11
N VAL A 24 -14.79 -24.17 -9.84
CA VAL A 24 -13.40 -23.94 -9.41
C VAL A 24 -12.50 -25.10 -9.83
N ALA A 25 -12.98 -26.36 -9.79
CA ALA A 25 -12.19 -27.52 -10.22
C ALA A 25 -11.90 -27.55 -11.74
N LEU A 26 -12.77 -26.95 -12.56
CA LEU A 26 -12.60 -26.89 -14.02
C LEU A 26 -11.62 -25.81 -14.50
N THR A 27 -11.28 -24.83 -13.66
CA THR A 27 -10.34 -23.76 -14.03
C THR A 27 -8.86 -24.13 -13.84
N PHE A 28 -8.55 -25.25 -13.16
CA PHE A 28 -7.17 -25.70 -12.95
C PHE A 28 -6.63 -26.65 -14.02
N GLN A 29 -7.37 -26.93 -15.10
CA GLN A 29 -7.01 -27.91 -16.12
C GLN A 29 -6.57 -27.31 -17.46
N SER A 30 -6.10 -26.06 -17.51
CA SER A 30 -5.55 -25.48 -18.73
C SER A 30 -4.14 -24.99 -18.47
N CYS A 31 -3.22 -25.66 -19.08
CA CYS A 31 -1.95 -25.28 -19.67
C CYS A 31 -0.88 -26.37 -19.50
N LYS A 32 -1.07 -27.52 -20.19
CA LYS A 32 0.08 -28.33 -20.64
C LYS A 32 0.27 -28.09 -22.15
N GLY A 33 0.65 -26.89 -22.50
CA GLY A 33 1.19 -26.59 -23.83
C GLY A 33 2.64 -27.03 -23.89
N LYS A 34 2.96 -28.06 -24.70
CA LYS A 34 4.33 -28.38 -25.07
C LYS A 34 4.86 -27.23 -25.95
N SER A 35 5.58 -26.29 -25.38
CA SER A 35 6.39 -25.33 -26.13
C SER A 35 7.63 -26.07 -26.64
N LYS A 36 7.81 -26.10 -27.95
CA LYS A 36 9.09 -26.45 -28.58
C LYS A 36 10.08 -25.35 -28.27
N SER A 37 11.05 -25.65 -27.41
CA SER A 37 12.17 -24.77 -27.12
C SER A 37 13.02 -24.64 -28.38
N ASN A 38 12.99 -23.49 -29.02
CA ASN A 38 14.07 -23.09 -29.92
C ASN A 38 15.23 -22.64 -29.03
N ASN A 39 16.32 -23.41 -29.06
CA ASN A 39 17.59 -23.07 -28.45
C ASN A 39 18.14 -21.77 -29.04
N LEU A 40 17.83 -20.63 -28.46
CA LEU A 40 18.67 -19.44 -28.47
C LEU A 40 19.36 -19.38 -27.11
N SER A 41 20.60 -19.93 -27.10
CA SER A 41 21.52 -19.76 -25.97
C SER A 41 22.00 -18.30 -25.97
N ALA A 42 21.21 -17.40 -25.41
CA ALA A 42 21.73 -16.21 -24.80
C ALA A 42 21.69 -16.51 -23.28
N ALA A 43 22.86 -16.65 -22.68
CA ALA A 43 22.99 -16.71 -21.23
C ALA A 43 22.52 -15.36 -20.66
N THR A 44 21.21 -15.21 -20.51
CA THR A 44 20.66 -14.28 -19.56
C THR A 44 20.92 -14.92 -18.20
N ASP A 45 21.84 -14.35 -17.42
CA ASP A 45 21.92 -14.58 -15.98
C ASP A 45 20.54 -14.26 -15.41
N SER A 46 19.64 -15.22 -15.43
CA SER A 46 18.33 -15.09 -14.79
C SER A 46 18.57 -15.18 -13.30
N LEU A 47 18.24 -14.11 -12.60
CA LEU A 47 18.17 -14.11 -11.14
C LEU A 47 17.34 -15.31 -10.69
N SER A 48 17.72 -15.95 -9.59
CA SER A 48 16.84 -16.90 -8.93
C SER A 48 15.54 -16.21 -8.50
N ASP A 49 14.47 -16.95 -8.32
CA ASP A 49 13.18 -16.40 -7.88
C ASP A 49 13.33 -15.59 -6.58
N ASP A 50 14.13 -16.07 -5.64
CA ASP A 50 14.40 -15.36 -4.39
C ASP A 50 15.15 -14.03 -4.62
N ALA A 51 16.17 -14.03 -5.48
CA ALA A 51 16.91 -12.81 -5.80
C ALA A 51 16.07 -11.80 -6.60
N LEU A 52 15.17 -12.30 -7.46
CA LEU A 52 14.21 -11.46 -8.16
C LEU A 52 13.22 -10.82 -7.19
N MET A 53 12.65 -11.60 -6.26
CA MET A 53 11.72 -11.11 -5.25
C MET A 53 12.37 -10.08 -4.34
N ASP A 54 13.61 -10.32 -3.88
CA ASP A 54 14.34 -9.34 -3.07
C ASP A 54 14.57 -8.03 -3.86
N THR A 55 14.95 -8.15 -5.12
CA THR A 55 15.13 -6.98 -6.00
C THR A 55 13.82 -6.18 -6.14
N VAL A 56 12.70 -6.85 -6.41
CA VAL A 56 11.39 -6.20 -6.54
C VAL A 56 10.99 -5.51 -5.24
N GLN A 57 11.11 -6.19 -4.11
CA GLN A 57 10.77 -5.62 -2.81
C GLN A 57 11.62 -4.39 -2.48
N ARG A 58 12.92 -4.47 -2.69
CA ARG A 58 13.83 -3.35 -2.46
C ARG A 58 13.50 -2.16 -3.37
N ARG A 59 13.23 -2.39 -4.67
CA ARG A 59 12.85 -1.32 -5.61
C ARG A 59 11.52 -0.67 -5.24
N THR A 60 10.54 -1.47 -4.81
CA THR A 60 9.26 -0.96 -4.33
C THR A 60 9.44 -0.12 -3.05
N PHE A 61 10.27 -0.58 -2.11
CA PHE A 61 10.61 0.18 -0.91
C PHE A 61 11.20 1.55 -1.23
N LEU A 62 12.06 1.67 -2.23
CA LEU A 62 12.71 2.94 -2.61
C LEU A 62 11.69 4.01 -3.06
N TYR A 63 10.55 3.62 -3.62
CA TYR A 63 9.48 4.57 -3.94
C TYR A 63 9.00 5.32 -2.68
N PHE A 64 8.87 4.61 -1.57
CA PHE A 64 8.42 5.19 -0.29
C PHE A 64 9.56 5.79 0.53
N TRP A 65 10.80 5.39 0.29
CA TRP A 65 11.96 5.85 1.05
C TRP A 65 12.66 7.03 0.40
N GLU A 66 13.16 6.85 -0.81
CA GLU A 66 13.86 7.89 -1.58
C GLU A 66 12.88 8.82 -2.31
N GLY A 67 11.77 8.26 -2.80
CA GLY A 67 10.74 9.00 -3.50
C GLY A 67 9.77 9.79 -2.61
N ALA A 68 9.88 9.66 -1.28
CA ALA A 68 9.04 10.42 -0.35
C ALA A 68 9.22 11.93 -0.52
N GLU A 69 8.14 12.68 -0.33
CA GLU A 69 8.21 14.14 -0.34
C GLU A 69 9.09 14.64 0.83
N PRO A 70 10.08 15.50 0.57
CA PRO A 70 11.16 15.76 1.53
C PRO A 70 10.72 16.41 2.85
N ASN A 71 9.71 17.27 2.83
CA ASN A 71 9.25 17.99 4.01
C ASN A 71 8.34 17.10 4.87
N SER A 72 7.37 16.45 4.27
CA SER A 72 6.37 15.62 4.97
C SER A 72 6.88 14.22 5.29
N GLY A 73 7.75 13.67 4.45
CA GLY A 73 8.15 12.26 4.49
C GLY A 73 7.09 11.29 3.98
N LEU A 74 5.95 11.79 3.47
CA LEU A 74 4.83 11.02 2.95
C LEU A 74 5.07 10.57 1.50
N ALA A 75 4.30 9.57 1.06
CA ALA A 75 4.35 9.06 -0.28
C ALA A 75 3.78 10.09 -1.29
N PRO A 76 4.47 10.33 -2.42
CA PRO A 76 3.91 11.13 -3.49
C PRO A 76 2.65 10.48 -4.05
N GLU A 77 1.74 11.29 -4.58
CA GLU A 77 0.52 10.81 -5.22
C GLU A 77 0.87 9.97 -6.46
N ARG A 78 1.86 10.42 -7.24
CA ARG A 78 2.37 9.72 -8.42
C ARG A 78 3.84 10.03 -8.67
N TYR A 79 4.43 9.27 -9.57
CA TYR A 79 5.78 9.49 -10.05
C TYR A 79 5.79 9.57 -11.56
N HIS A 80 6.28 10.68 -12.10
CA HIS A 80 6.48 10.85 -13.54
C HIS A 80 7.91 10.49 -13.90
N VAL A 81 8.07 9.44 -14.72
CA VAL A 81 9.41 8.91 -15.09
C VAL A 81 10.27 9.92 -15.84
N ASP A 82 9.64 10.81 -16.61
CA ASP A 82 10.29 11.91 -17.34
C ASP A 82 10.56 13.15 -16.48
N GLY A 83 10.12 13.15 -15.21
CA GLY A 83 10.26 14.28 -14.30
C GLY A 83 9.38 15.48 -14.65
N VAL A 84 8.44 15.34 -15.58
CA VAL A 84 7.53 16.40 -16.00
C VAL A 84 6.21 16.30 -15.24
N TYR A 85 5.84 17.35 -14.54
CA TYR A 85 4.61 17.44 -13.74
C TYR A 85 3.70 18.53 -14.33
N PRO A 86 2.86 18.20 -15.31
CA PRO A 86 2.09 19.20 -16.08
C PRO A 86 1.03 19.94 -15.24
N GLU A 87 0.56 19.33 -14.15
CA GLU A 87 -0.40 19.92 -13.22
C GLU A 87 0.27 20.61 -12.01
N ASN A 88 1.59 20.77 -12.05
CA ASN A 88 2.38 21.32 -10.96
C ASN A 88 2.15 20.58 -9.62
N ASP A 89 2.08 19.26 -9.68
CA ASP A 89 1.72 18.36 -8.59
C ASP A 89 2.90 17.53 -8.06
N ALA A 90 4.13 17.94 -8.36
CA ALA A 90 5.36 17.25 -7.93
C ALA A 90 5.47 17.09 -6.39
N ASN A 91 4.87 18.02 -5.63
CA ASN A 91 4.85 18.00 -4.17
C ASN A 91 3.54 17.47 -3.56
N VAL A 92 2.67 16.89 -4.38
CA VAL A 92 1.41 16.32 -3.89
C VAL A 92 1.63 14.95 -3.27
N VAL A 93 1.14 14.79 -2.04
CA VAL A 93 1.23 13.54 -1.27
C VAL A 93 -0.16 12.98 -1.00
N THR A 94 -0.24 11.66 -0.88
CA THR A 94 -1.49 10.94 -0.64
C THR A 94 -1.57 10.40 0.78
N SER A 95 -2.75 10.41 1.37
CA SER A 95 -2.96 9.90 2.74
C SER A 95 -2.95 8.37 2.77
N GLY A 96 -3.79 7.70 2.00
CA GLY A 96 -3.85 6.23 2.02
C GLY A 96 -2.60 5.58 1.47
N GLY A 97 -2.04 6.08 0.36
CA GLY A 97 -0.76 5.61 -0.16
C GLY A 97 0.38 5.76 0.85
N SER A 98 0.35 6.82 1.68
CA SER A 98 1.31 6.99 2.77
C SER A 98 1.11 5.96 3.90
N GLY A 99 -0.12 5.53 4.17
CA GLY A 99 -0.39 4.42 5.08
C GLY A 99 0.31 3.12 4.64
N PHE A 100 0.24 2.78 3.35
CA PHE A 100 1.01 1.67 2.78
C PHE A 100 2.52 1.93 2.81
N GLY A 101 2.95 3.17 2.56
CA GLY A 101 4.35 3.58 2.65
C GLY A 101 4.95 3.37 4.03
N ILE A 102 4.20 3.69 5.08
CA ILE A 102 4.56 3.43 6.48
C ILE A 102 4.79 1.92 6.69
N MET A 103 3.90 1.06 6.22
CA MET A 103 4.07 -0.39 6.30
C MET A 103 5.29 -0.87 5.52
N ALA A 104 5.56 -0.29 4.34
CA ALA A 104 6.75 -0.61 3.55
C ALA A 104 8.04 -0.21 4.28
N ILE A 105 8.04 0.89 5.05
CA ILE A 105 9.20 1.31 5.85
C ILE A 105 9.44 0.33 6.99
N LEU A 106 8.41 -0.13 7.71
CA LEU A 106 8.56 -1.18 8.74
C LEU A 106 9.14 -2.47 8.17
N ALA A 107 8.65 -2.90 7.01
CA ALA A 107 9.20 -4.06 6.30
C ALA A 107 10.66 -3.81 5.85
N GLY A 108 11.01 -2.58 5.46
CA GLY A 108 12.36 -2.19 5.09
C GLY A 108 13.33 -2.25 6.26
N ILE A 109 12.89 -1.88 7.47
CA ILE A 109 13.68 -2.03 8.70
C ILE A 109 13.91 -3.52 8.99
N ASP A 110 12.87 -4.34 8.96
CA ASP A 110 12.98 -5.78 9.22
C ASP A 110 13.92 -6.49 8.24
N ARG A 111 13.95 -6.03 6.99
CA ARG A 111 14.84 -6.54 5.95
C ARG A 111 16.24 -5.92 5.95
N GLY A 112 16.51 -4.96 6.83
CA GLY A 112 17.80 -4.29 6.92
C GLY A 112 18.10 -3.34 5.73
N TYR A 113 17.07 -2.84 5.03
CA TYR A 113 17.24 -1.82 3.98
C TYR A 113 17.55 -0.46 4.58
N VAL A 114 17.03 -0.18 5.76
CA VAL A 114 17.31 0.99 6.61
C VAL A 114 17.41 0.55 8.05
N THR A 115 18.07 1.35 8.88
CA THR A 115 18.14 1.07 10.32
C THR A 115 16.82 1.43 11.02
N ARG A 116 16.66 0.92 12.24
CA ARG A 116 15.52 1.22 13.09
C ARG A 116 15.45 2.71 13.46
N GLU A 117 16.61 3.32 13.70
CA GLU A 117 16.75 4.73 14.02
C GLU A 117 16.39 5.63 12.83
N GLU A 118 16.83 5.27 11.62
CA GLU A 118 16.44 5.98 10.40
C GLU A 118 14.94 5.90 10.16
N GLY A 119 14.35 4.72 10.37
CA GLY A 119 12.91 4.52 10.31
C GLY A 119 12.16 5.37 11.32
N LEU A 120 12.61 5.40 12.60
CA LEU A 120 12.02 6.23 13.65
C LEU A 120 12.04 7.72 13.25
N ALA A 121 13.18 8.23 12.82
CA ALA A 121 13.32 9.62 12.39
C ALA A 121 12.37 9.96 11.22
N ARG A 122 12.11 9.02 10.32
CA ARG A 122 11.11 9.18 9.26
C ARG A 122 9.70 9.24 9.84
N MET A 123 9.36 8.37 10.79
CA MET A 123 8.04 8.38 11.42
C MET A 123 7.78 9.65 12.22
N GLU A 124 8.76 10.16 12.97
CA GLU A 124 8.67 11.44 13.68
C GLU A 124 8.40 12.60 12.72
N ARG A 125 9.03 12.62 11.54
CA ARG A 125 8.76 13.62 10.49
C ARG A 125 7.32 13.52 9.99
N ILE A 126 6.85 12.32 9.67
CA ILE A 126 5.49 12.08 9.19
C ILE A 126 4.48 12.54 10.23
N VAL A 127 4.62 12.15 11.49
CA VAL A 127 3.70 12.53 12.58
C VAL A 127 3.72 14.05 12.77
N SER A 128 4.90 14.67 12.80
CA SER A 128 5.03 16.13 12.95
C SER A 128 4.38 16.91 11.80
N PHE A 129 4.35 16.35 10.59
CA PHE A 129 3.61 16.92 9.47
C PHE A 129 2.10 16.76 9.67
N LEU A 130 1.64 15.55 10.01
CA LEU A 130 0.22 15.22 10.17
C LEU A 130 -0.44 16.02 11.31
N GLU A 131 0.30 16.37 12.38
CA GLU A 131 -0.21 17.23 13.46
C GLU A 131 -0.65 18.61 12.98
N LYS A 132 0.01 19.14 11.94
CA LYS A 132 -0.19 20.49 11.41
C LYS A 132 -1.00 20.52 10.12
N ALA A 133 -1.10 19.39 9.45
CA ALA A 133 -1.80 19.27 8.16
C ALA A 133 -3.31 19.48 8.30
N ASP A 134 -3.90 19.97 7.23
CA ASP A 134 -5.35 20.16 7.14
C ASP A 134 -6.09 18.82 7.35
N ARG A 135 -7.20 18.88 8.09
CA ARG A 135 -8.12 17.76 8.34
C ARG A 135 -9.53 18.30 8.57
N PHE A 136 -10.51 17.46 8.31
CA PHE A 136 -11.93 17.81 8.42
C PHE A 136 -12.60 16.91 9.46
N HIS A 137 -13.01 17.47 10.60
CA HIS A 137 -13.63 16.72 11.69
C HIS A 137 -12.84 15.49 12.14
N GLY A 138 -11.49 15.57 12.05
CA GLY A 138 -10.58 14.47 12.39
C GLY A 138 -10.21 13.56 11.23
N ALA A 139 -10.91 13.60 10.10
CA ALA A 139 -10.53 12.87 8.90
C ALA A 139 -9.52 13.66 8.06
N TYR A 140 -8.56 12.95 7.49
CA TYR A 140 -7.58 13.51 6.57
C TYR A 140 -8.14 13.58 5.15
N PRO A 141 -7.68 14.56 4.33
CA PRO A 141 -8.08 14.62 2.93
C PRO A 141 -7.42 13.51 2.11
N HIS A 142 -7.86 13.34 0.88
CA HIS A 142 -7.24 12.41 -0.07
C HIS A 142 -5.79 12.83 -0.35
N TRP A 143 -5.57 14.12 -0.63
CA TRP A 143 -4.26 14.69 -0.94
C TRP A 143 -3.94 15.95 -0.16
N TRP A 144 -2.64 16.17 0.09
CA TRP A 144 -2.07 17.43 0.55
C TRP A 144 -0.99 17.93 -0.41
N TYR A 145 -0.72 19.21 -0.33
CA TYR A 145 0.58 19.73 -0.72
C TYR A 145 1.58 19.42 0.39
N GLY A 146 2.61 18.61 0.08
CA GLY A 146 3.57 18.10 1.08
C GLY A 146 4.44 19.17 1.71
N ASP A 147 4.64 20.29 1.03
CA ASP A 147 5.38 21.44 1.54
C ASP A 147 4.60 22.28 2.57
N THR A 148 3.28 22.34 2.45
CA THR A 148 2.43 23.21 3.27
C THR A 148 1.46 22.49 4.20
N GLY A 149 1.16 21.22 3.94
CA GLY A 149 0.11 20.48 4.64
C GLY A 149 -1.31 20.94 4.30
N LYS A 150 -1.47 21.81 3.30
CA LYS A 150 -2.79 22.26 2.84
C LYS A 150 -3.45 21.22 1.95
N VAL A 151 -4.77 21.08 2.11
CA VAL A 151 -5.53 20.17 1.26
C VAL A 151 -5.35 20.51 -0.22
N LYS A 152 -5.03 19.50 -1.04
CA LYS A 152 -5.17 19.56 -2.48
C LYS A 152 -6.48 18.89 -2.85
N PRO A 153 -7.45 19.61 -3.44
CA PRO A 153 -8.71 19.03 -3.82
C PRO A 153 -8.53 17.86 -4.81
N PHE A 154 -9.17 16.74 -4.53
CA PHE A 154 -9.26 15.62 -5.47
C PHE A 154 -10.23 15.94 -6.61
N GLY A 155 -11.28 16.71 -6.29
CA GLY A 155 -12.26 17.20 -7.24
C GLY A 155 -13.05 18.38 -6.67
N GLN A 156 -13.94 18.98 -7.49
CA GLN A 156 -14.73 20.16 -7.08
C GLN A 156 -15.59 19.92 -5.83
N LYS A 157 -16.04 18.68 -5.62
CA LYS A 157 -16.88 18.29 -4.48
C LYS A 157 -16.17 17.37 -3.51
N ASP A 158 -14.88 17.16 -3.71
CA ASP A 158 -14.02 16.30 -2.92
C ASP A 158 -12.74 17.07 -2.55
N ASN A 159 -12.92 18.00 -1.61
CA ASN A 159 -11.87 18.84 -1.05
C ASN A 159 -11.87 18.81 0.49
N GLY A 160 -12.53 17.81 1.08
CA GLY A 160 -12.67 17.60 2.51
C GLY A 160 -11.95 16.35 3.00
N GLY A 161 -12.47 15.77 4.08
CA GLY A 161 -11.95 14.52 4.61
C GLY A 161 -12.36 13.30 3.79
N ASP A 162 -11.41 12.40 3.56
CA ASP A 162 -11.62 11.09 2.94
C ASP A 162 -11.50 10.00 4.01
N LEU A 163 -12.60 9.30 4.30
CA LEU A 163 -12.64 8.29 5.37
C LEU A 163 -11.89 7.01 4.99
N VAL A 164 -11.87 6.66 3.71
CA VAL A 164 -11.19 5.45 3.23
C VAL A 164 -9.68 5.65 3.29
N GLU A 165 -9.20 6.74 2.74
CA GLU A 165 -7.80 7.12 2.75
C GLU A 165 -7.29 7.33 4.18
N THR A 166 -8.10 7.99 5.03
CA THR A 166 -7.80 8.13 6.45
C THR A 166 -7.65 6.78 7.14
N ALA A 167 -8.51 5.81 6.84
CA ALA A 167 -8.44 4.48 7.45
C ALA A 167 -7.13 3.77 7.12
N PHE A 168 -6.66 3.84 5.87
CA PHE A 168 -5.36 3.28 5.48
C PHE A 168 -4.20 3.97 6.19
N LEU A 169 -4.22 5.31 6.29
CA LEU A 169 -3.19 6.06 7.00
C LEU A 169 -3.14 5.67 8.48
N ILE A 170 -4.29 5.66 9.16
CA ILE A 170 -4.38 5.29 10.58
C ILE A 170 -3.93 3.84 10.80
N GLN A 171 -4.25 2.91 9.89
CA GLN A 171 -3.78 1.53 9.98
C GLN A 171 -2.24 1.46 9.97
N GLY A 172 -1.59 2.23 9.11
CA GLY A 172 -0.12 2.35 9.10
C GLY A 172 0.43 2.91 10.41
N LEU A 173 -0.17 4.00 10.92
CA LEU A 173 0.24 4.62 12.19
C LEU A 173 0.07 3.69 13.40
N LEU A 174 -1.02 2.91 13.46
CA LEU A 174 -1.21 1.90 14.50
C LEU A 174 -0.14 0.80 14.46
N ALA A 175 0.29 0.40 13.27
CA ALA A 175 1.37 -0.57 13.11
C ALA A 175 2.71 0.01 13.61
N VAL A 176 3.01 1.28 13.31
CA VAL A 176 4.19 1.99 13.83
C VAL A 176 4.17 2.06 15.34
N HIS A 177 3.05 2.49 15.91
CA HIS A 177 2.90 2.56 17.38
C HIS A 177 3.21 1.21 18.02
N GLN A 178 2.60 0.12 17.52
CA GLN A 178 2.83 -1.22 18.05
C GLN A 178 4.29 -1.69 17.86
N TYR A 179 4.92 -1.32 16.75
CA TYR A 179 6.30 -1.69 16.45
C TYR A 179 7.31 -1.03 17.39
N TYR A 180 7.14 0.26 17.69
CA TYR A 180 8.09 1.02 18.51
C TYR A 180 7.82 0.90 20.01
N VAL A 181 6.56 0.82 20.48
CA VAL A 181 6.21 0.63 21.87
C VAL A 181 6.85 -0.63 22.47
N ASN A 182 6.90 -1.71 21.69
CA ASN A 182 7.54 -2.95 22.14
C ASN A 182 9.08 -2.87 22.19
N GLY A 183 9.68 -1.87 21.59
CA GLY A 183 11.12 -1.65 21.55
C GLY A 183 11.68 -0.74 22.63
N ASN A 184 10.86 -0.22 23.56
CA ASN A 184 11.21 0.77 24.59
C ASN A 184 11.75 2.10 24.02
N GLU A 185 11.45 2.44 22.77
CA GLU A 185 11.73 3.75 22.23
C GLU A 185 10.65 4.74 22.68
N LYS A 186 11.02 6.00 22.81
CA LYS A 186 10.10 7.05 23.23
C LYS A 186 8.92 7.17 22.26
N GLU A 187 7.72 7.14 22.81
CA GLU A 187 6.48 7.45 22.10
C GLU A 187 6.46 8.89 21.59
#